data_3f8864deff89d84cd8961296e01e1a73
#
_entry.id   3f8864deff89d84cd8961296e01e1a73
#
_cell.length_a   1.000
_cell.length_b   1.000
_cell.length_c   1.000
_cell.angle_alpha   90.00
_cell.angle_beta   90.00
_cell.angle_gamma   90.00
#
_symmetry.space_group_name_H-M   'P 1'
#
loop_
_entity.id
_entity.type
_entity.pdbx_description
1 polymer ?
#
loop_
_entity_poly.entity_id
_entity_poly.type
_entity_poly.pdbx_seq_one_letter_code
_entity_poly.pdbx_strand_id
1 'polypeptide(L)'
;MSLGEVGALRLSDVDWKRGTIDISHALKYTPQTGSFEGPPKSEAGERIIALPVGMMAVLDQTRAYQEDCKRAAPHLWVGEGWIVHAWNGAQLHHDTPSRWFRHFADAHGFEGVRFHDLRHTHASTLLANGIDAVAVASRMGHEDASTTLRVYAHALRRRDDDAARVWQSFLDAASVQPETPEPVENDGFAPSPDAQ
;
A
#
# COMPACT_ATOMS: atom_id res chain seq x y z
N MET A 1 5.87 4.55 -0.05
CA MET A 1 6.25 5.89 -0.57
C MET A 1 7.75 5.98 -0.71
N SER A 2 8.23 6.81 -1.64
CA SER A 2 9.66 7.18 -1.76
C SER A 2 9.99 8.30 -0.76
N LEU A 3 11.28 8.57 -0.56
CA LEU A 3 11.73 9.67 0.30
C LEU A 3 11.23 11.03 -0.21
N GLY A 4 11.30 11.24 -1.53
CA GLY A 4 10.82 12.48 -2.15
C GLY A 4 9.32 12.68 -2.00
N GLU A 5 8.50 11.63 -2.13
CA GLU A 5 7.06 11.69 -1.84
C GLU A 5 6.80 12.09 -0.39
N VAL A 6 7.49 11.45 0.58
CA VAL A 6 7.35 11.79 2.01
C VAL A 6 7.75 13.24 2.29
N GLY A 7 8.82 13.74 1.65
CA GLY A 7 9.30 15.12 1.82
C GLY A 7 8.38 16.18 1.22
N ALA A 8 7.47 15.79 0.32
CA ALA A 8 6.51 16.69 -0.32
C ALA A 8 5.10 16.64 0.29
N LEU A 9 4.84 15.71 1.23
CA LEU A 9 3.50 15.54 1.83
C LEU A 9 3.12 16.71 2.73
N ARG A 10 1.87 17.13 2.56
CA ARG A 10 1.20 18.14 3.40
C ARG A 10 0.00 17.56 4.13
N LEU A 11 -0.39 18.21 5.20
CA LEU A 11 -1.65 17.88 5.92
C LEU A 11 -2.89 18.07 5.03
N SER A 12 -2.81 18.96 4.03
CA SER A 12 -3.87 19.16 3.02
C SER A 12 -4.09 17.97 2.10
N ASP A 13 -3.09 17.09 1.95
CA ASP A 13 -3.17 15.90 1.10
C ASP A 13 -3.91 14.75 1.80
N VAL A 14 -4.28 14.94 3.08
CA VAL A 14 -5.00 13.96 3.89
C VAL A 14 -6.51 14.19 3.78
N ASP A 15 -7.22 13.20 3.26
CA ASP A 15 -8.69 13.14 3.40
C ASP A 15 -9.04 12.53 4.77
N TRP A 16 -9.30 13.40 5.73
CA TRP A 16 -9.60 13.02 7.12
C TRP A 16 -10.89 12.23 7.26
N LYS A 17 -11.84 12.37 6.32
CA LYS A 17 -13.13 11.66 6.35
C LYS A 17 -13.01 10.25 5.81
N ARG A 18 -12.23 10.09 4.73
CA ARG A 18 -12.01 8.79 4.08
C ARG A 18 -10.84 8.01 4.68
N GLY A 19 -9.98 8.66 5.46
CA GLY A 19 -8.76 8.06 5.97
C GLY A 19 -7.78 7.72 4.85
N THR A 20 -7.62 8.62 3.89
CA THR A 20 -6.72 8.43 2.75
C THR A 20 -5.73 9.58 2.61
N ILE A 21 -4.64 9.36 1.91
CA ILE A 21 -3.67 10.39 1.55
C ILE A 21 -3.41 10.37 0.05
N ASP A 22 -3.39 11.55 -0.56
CA ASP A 22 -3.06 11.75 -1.97
C ASP A 22 -1.56 11.92 -2.15
N ILE A 23 -0.97 11.14 -3.05
CA ILE A 23 0.44 11.22 -3.44
C ILE A 23 0.49 11.79 -4.85
N SER A 24 0.52 13.09 -4.98
CA SER A 24 0.55 13.80 -6.26
C SER A 24 1.84 14.62 -6.46
N HIS A 25 2.68 14.72 -5.43
CA HIS A 25 3.91 15.51 -5.45
C HIS A 25 5.11 14.72 -4.92
N ALA A 26 6.29 15.14 -5.32
CA ALA A 26 7.55 14.64 -4.79
C ALA A 26 8.58 15.77 -4.69
N LEU A 27 9.32 15.81 -3.60
CA LEU A 27 10.48 16.66 -3.43
C LEU A 27 11.63 16.09 -4.26
N LYS A 28 12.14 16.89 -5.17
CA LYS A 28 13.27 16.58 -6.05
C LYS A 28 14.46 17.45 -5.67
N TYR A 29 15.64 17.00 -6.04
CA TYR A 29 16.87 17.76 -5.81
C TYR A 29 17.78 17.66 -7.02
N THR A 30 18.34 18.78 -7.42
CA THR A 30 19.50 18.82 -8.32
C THR A 30 20.55 19.78 -7.75
N PRO A 31 21.86 19.55 -8.01
CA PRO A 31 22.89 20.46 -7.54
C PRO A 31 22.72 21.90 -8.04
N GLN A 32 22.09 22.07 -9.20
CA GLN A 32 21.91 23.37 -9.87
C GLN A 32 20.73 24.16 -9.30
N THR A 33 19.62 23.48 -9.01
CA THR A 33 18.36 24.13 -8.57
C THR A 33 18.07 23.98 -7.08
N GLY A 34 18.83 23.13 -6.38
CA GLY A 34 18.49 22.75 -5.01
C GLY A 34 17.25 21.87 -4.93
N SER A 35 16.54 21.93 -3.80
CA SER A 35 15.27 21.21 -3.62
C SER A 35 14.12 21.95 -4.30
N PHE A 36 13.28 21.21 -5.02
CA PHE A 36 12.07 21.73 -5.65
C PHE A 36 11.00 20.65 -5.70
N GLU A 37 9.74 21.05 -5.75
CA GLU A 37 8.61 20.16 -5.92
C GLU A 37 8.33 19.88 -7.40
N GLY A 38 7.83 18.70 -7.67
CA GLY A 38 7.36 18.31 -8.99
C GLY A 38 6.49 17.06 -8.89
N PRO A 39 5.92 16.59 -10.01
CA PRO A 39 5.15 15.36 -10.01
C PRO A 39 6.01 14.18 -9.56
N PRO A 40 5.42 13.07 -9.12
CA PRO A 40 6.13 11.82 -8.90
C PRO A 40 6.96 11.42 -10.12
N LYS A 41 7.86 10.44 -9.95
CA LYS A 41 8.77 10.02 -11.02
C LYS A 41 8.05 9.41 -12.23
N SER A 42 6.86 8.85 -12.00
CA SER A 42 6.02 8.20 -13.01
C SER A 42 4.55 8.50 -12.76
N GLU A 43 3.69 8.30 -13.75
CA GLU A 43 2.23 8.43 -13.62
C GLU A 43 1.67 7.49 -12.55
N ALA A 44 2.16 6.26 -12.46
CA ALA A 44 1.80 5.33 -11.39
C ALA A 44 2.20 5.81 -9.99
N GLY A 45 3.07 6.81 -9.90
CA GLY A 45 3.42 7.49 -8.65
C GLY A 45 2.26 8.30 -8.08
N GLU A 46 1.40 8.86 -8.94
CA GLU A 46 0.18 9.58 -8.53
C GLU A 46 -0.87 8.56 -8.10
N ARG A 47 -1.22 8.58 -6.83
CA ARG A 47 -2.13 7.59 -6.24
C ARG A 47 -2.70 8.02 -4.90
N ILE A 48 -3.87 7.50 -4.59
CA ILE A 48 -4.49 7.64 -3.27
C ILE A 48 -4.21 6.37 -2.45
N ILE A 49 -3.73 6.55 -1.23
CA ILE A 49 -3.40 5.45 -0.31
C ILE A 49 -4.33 5.48 0.90
N ALA A 50 -5.02 4.38 1.17
CA ALA A 50 -5.75 4.20 2.42
C ALA A 50 -4.78 4.08 3.60
N LEU A 51 -5.05 4.81 4.67
CA LEU A 51 -4.22 4.86 5.87
C LEU A 51 -4.84 4.01 7.00
N PRO A 52 -4.03 3.26 7.75
CA PRO A 52 -4.48 2.61 8.98
C PRO A 52 -4.93 3.66 10.01
N VAL A 53 -5.89 3.27 10.88
CA VAL A 53 -6.40 4.15 11.94
C VAL A 53 -5.27 4.70 12.82
N GLY A 54 -4.28 3.87 13.16
CA GLY A 54 -3.12 4.32 13.93
C GLY A 54 -2.29 5.40 13.23
N MET A 55 -2.19 5.36 11.90
CA MET A 55 -1.51 6.40 11.13
C MET A 55 -2.31 7.70 11.11
N MET A 56 -3.64 7.62 11.01
CA MET A 56 -4.50 8.81 11.13
C MET A 56 -4.33 9.51 12.48
N ALA A 57 -4.22 8.74 13.57
CA ALA A 57 -3.96 9.30 14.89
C ALA A 57 -2.61 10.02 14.97
N VAL A 58 -1.55 9.47 14.37
CA VAL A 58 -0.22 10.11 14.28
C VAL A 58 -0.30 11.42 13.49
N LEU A 59 -1.01 11.44 12.37
CA LEU A 59 -1.18 12.64 11.55
C LEU A 59 -1.98 13.73 12.30
N ASP A 60 -3.00 13.34 13.07
CA ASP A 60 -3.76 14.27 13.90
C ASP A 60 -2.91 14.88 15.02
N GLN A 61 -2.07 14.09 15.68
CA GLN A 61 -1.08 14.59 16.63
C GLN A 61 -0.09 15.56 15.96
N THR A 62 0.37 15.25 14.75
CA THR A 62 1.25 16.14 13.99
C THR A 62 0.57 17.47 13.69
N ARG A 63 -0.70 17.43 13.29
CA ARG A 63 -1.50 18.64 13.05
C ARG A 63 -1.63 19.47 14.32
N ALA A 64 -1.99 18.86 15.44
CA ALA A 64 -2.12 19.54 16.72
C ALA A 64 -0.80 20.18 17.15
N TYR A 65 0.32 19.46 17.03
CA TYR A 65 1.65 19.98 17.33
C TYR A 65 2.01 21.20 16.48
N GLN A 66 1.71 21.17 15.17
CA GLN A 66 1.94 22.32 14.29
C GLN A 66 1.12 23.55 14.72
N GLU A 67 -0.14 23.36 15.09
CA GLU A 67 -0.99 24.46 15.56
C GLU A 67 -0.48 25.04 16.89
N ASP A 68 0.05 24.22 17.78
CA ASP A 68 0.68 24.70 19.02
C ASP A 68 1.95 25.49 18.74
N CYS A 69 2.81 25.04 17.84
CA CYS A 69 4.01 25.76 17.40
C CYS A 69 3.67 27.11 16.76
N LYS A 70 2.68 27.14 15.87
CA LYS A 70 2.19 28.39 15.25
C LYS A 70 1.68 29.40 16.30
N ARG A 71 0.95 28.89 17.29
CA ARG A 71 0.38 29.72 18.36
C ARG A 71 1.45 30.26 19.29
N ALA A 72 2.46 29.45 19.60
CA ALA A 72 3.55 29.84 20.49
C ALA A 72 4.52 30.85 19.85
N ALA A 73 4.78 30.77 18.55
CA ALA A 73 5.72 31.64 17.86
C ALA A 73 5.26 31.95 16.42
N PRO A 74 4.15 32.68 16.25
CA PRO A 74 3.54 32.93 14.94
C PRO A 74 4.48 33.66 13.96
N HIS A 75 5.34 34.52 14.47
CA HIS A 75 6.30 35.29 13.67
C HIS A 75 7.52 34.47 13.19
N LEU A 76 7.74 33.29 13.76
CA LEU A 76 8.81 32.35 13.35
C LEU A 76 8.30 31.24 12.46
N TRP A 77 7.00 31.02 12.41
CA TRP A 77 6.41 29.95 11.62
C TRP A 77 6.33 30.34 10.14
N VAL A 78 7.00 29.56 9.28
CA VAL A 78 7.05 29.78 7.83
C VAL A 78 6.49 28.59 7.04
N GLY A 79 5.96 27.58 7.74
CA GLY A 79 5.55 26.32 7.12
C GLY A 79 4.19 26.39 6.42
N GLU A 80 4.06 25.61 5.34
CA GLU A 80 2.85 25.42 4.54
C GLU A 80 2.10 24.14 4.87
N GLY A 81 2.29 23.58 6.08
CA GLY A 81 1.61 22.38 6.52
C GLY A 81 2.29 21.06 6.11
N TRP A 82 3.60 21.07 5.87
CA TRP A 82 4.38 19.87 5.62
C TRP A 82 4.23 18.86 6.75
N ILE A 83 3.98 17.60 6.44
CA ILE A 83 3.87 16.54 7.45
C ILE A 83 5.23 16.33 8.12
N VAL A 84 6.31 16.31 7.34
CA VAL A 84 7.69 16.23 7.85
C VAL A 84 8.36 17.58 7.64
N HIS A 85 8.62 18.31 8.72
CA HIS A 85 9.06 19.70 8.66
C HIS A 85 10.16 20.01 9.68
N ALA A 86 10.85 21.15 9.48
CA ALA A 86 11.74 21.74 10.47
C ALA A 86 10.94 22.34 11.65
N TRP A 87 11.63 22.66 12.74
CA TRP A 87 11.02 23.20 13.96
C TRP A 87 10.12 24.44 13.74
N ASN A 88 10.39 25.23 12.70
CA ASN A 88 9.61 26.40 12.32
C ASN A 88 8.60 26.14 11.19
N GLY A 89 8.31 24.87 10.89
CA GLY A 89 7.39 24.47 9.83
C GLY A 89 7.97 24.48 8.42
N ALA A 90 9.21 24.93 8.22
CA ALA A 90 9.83 24.95 6.89
C ALA A 90 10.02 23.54 6.32
N GLN A 91 9.99 23.43 5.00
CA GLN A 91 10.30 22.18 4.31
C GLN A 91 11.74 21.74 4.65
N LEU A 92 11.91 20.46 4.89
CA LEU A 92 13.23 19.89 5.14
C LEU A 92 14.04 19.76 3.85
N HIS A 93 15.36 19.82 3.99
CA HIS A 93 16.25 19.40 2.90
C HIS A 93 15.99 17.92 2.55
N HIS A 94 16.07 17.59 1.27
CA HIS A 94 15.65 16.30 0.70
C HIS A 94 16.25 15.06 1.40
N ASP A 95 17.44 15.13 1.96
CA ASP A 95 18.11 13.99 2.61
C ASP A 95 17.94 13.95 4.14
N THR A 96 17.41 15.03 4.75
CA THR A 96 17.27 15.14 6.22
C THR A 96 16.45 14.00 6.83
N PRO A 97 15.29 13.58 6.27
CA PRO A 97 14.54 12.47 6.83
C PRO A 97 15.31 11.14 6.80
N SER A 98 16.14 10.90 5.77
CA SER A 98 17.01 9.72 5.72
C SER A 98 18.08 9.74 6.79
N ARG A 99 18.69 10.92 7.06
CA ARG A 99 19.70 11.06 8.11
C ARG A 99 19.07 10.87 9.49
N TRP A 100 17.93 11.49 9.75
CA TRP A 100 17.20 11.30 11.02
C TRP A 100 16.82 9.84 11.25
N PHE A 101 16.29 9.18 10.22
CA PHE A 101 15.95 7.78 10.32
C PHE A 101 17.18 6.89 10.61
N ARG A 102 18.33 7.16 9.99
CA ARG A 102 19.57 6.42 10.26
C ARG A 102 19.98 6.57 11.72
N HIS A 103 20.04 7.80 12.24
CA HIS A 103 20.39 8.03 13.66
C HIS A 103 19.39 7.33 14.59
N PHE A 104 18.11 7.37 14.28
CA PHE A 104 17.09 6.67 15.05
C PHE A 104 17.31 5.15 15.00
N ALA A 105 17.52 4.57 13.82
CA ALA A 105 17.73 3.14 13.64
C ALA A 105 18.98 2.66 14.39
N ASP A 106 20.10 3.34 14.22
CA ASP A 106 21.37 3.01 14.91
C ASP A 106 21.20 3.07 16.44
N ALA A 107 20.51 4.09 16.96
CA ALA A 107 20.27 4.25 18.40
C ALA A 107 19.34 3.16 18.99
N HIS A 108 18.59 2.45 18.16
CA HIS A 108 17.61 1.44 18.59
C HIS A 108 17.99 0.01 18.16
N GLY A 109 19.26 -0.22 17.77
CA GLY A 109 19.75 -1.56 17.44
C GLY A 109 19.37 -2.07 16.04
N PHE A 110 18.99 -1.17 15.14
CA PHE A 110 18.70 -1.47 13.73
C PHE A 110 19.83 -0.96 12.82
N GLU A 111 21.05 -1.27 13.17
CA GLU A 111 22.23 -0.82 12.41
C GLU A 111 22.15 -1.27 10.94
N GLY A 112 22.52 -0.36 10.04
CA GLY A 112 22.53 -0.61 8.60
C GLY A 112 21.17 -0.56 7.90
N VAL A 113 20.05 -0.42 8.61
CA VAL A 113 18.73 -0.26 8.02
C VAL A 113 18.58 1.15 7.46
N ARG A 114 18.18 1.24 6.19
CA ARG A 114 18.00 2.51 5.48
C ARG A 114 16.53 2.88 5.42
N PHE A 115 16.22 4.15 5.26
CA PHE A 115 14.84 4.63 5.07
C PHE A 115 14.10 3.90 3.94
N HIS A 116 14.79 3.59 2.84
CA HIS A 116 14.21 2.87 1.72
C HIS A 116 13.83 1.42 2.06
N ASP A 117 14.50 0.81 3.03
CA ASP A 117 14.23 -0.57 3.44
C ASP A 117 12.87 -0.70 4.14
N LEU A 118 12.33 0.40 4.73
CA LEU A 118 10.95 0.45 5.22
C LEU A 118 9.94 0.19 4.11
N ARG A 119 10.19 0.72 2.91
CA ARG A 119 9.35 0.48 1.74
C ARG A 119 9.39 -1.00 1.34
N HIS A 120 10.56 -1.61 1.35
CA HIS A 120 10.70 -3.05 1.08
C HIS A 120 9.99 -3.90 2.13
N THR A 121 10.16 -3.57 3.40
CA THR A 121 9.48 -4.26 4.51
C THR A 121 7.97 -4.19 4.35
N HIS A 122 7.42 -3.01 4.05
CA HIS A 122 5.99 -2.83 3.82
C HIS A 122 5.46 -3.73 2.69
N ALA A 123 6.12 -3.72 1.53
CA ALA A 123 5.70 -4.55 0.39
C ALA A 123 5.82 -6.05 0.69
N SER A 124 6.93 -6.49 1.30
CA SER A 124 7.13 -7.89 1.68
C SER A 124 6.07 -8.36 2.68
N THR A 125 5.72 -7.53 3.66
CA THR A 125 4.69 -7.84 4.64
C THR A 125 3.32 -8.00 3.98
N LEU A 126 2.94 -7.12 3.07
CA LEU A 126 1.66 -7.23 2.36
C LEU A 126 1.58 -8.50 1.53
N LEU A 127 2.63 -8.81 0.75
CA LEU A 127 2.71 -10.03 -0.07
C LEU A 127 2.68 -11.29 0.80
N ALA A 128 3.41 -11.31 1.91
CA ALA A 128 3.43 -12.42 2.84
C ALA A 128 2.05 -12.68 3.47
N ASN A 129 1.23 -11.64 3.64
CA ASN A 129 -0.14 -11.73 4.13
C ASN A 129 -1.20 -11.92 3.03
N GLY A 130 -0.79 -12.21 1.80
CA GLY A 130 -1.72 -12.60 0.75
C GLY A 130 -2.28 -11.48 -0.10
N ILE A 131 -1.82 -10.26 0.09
CA ILE A 131 -2.23 -9.17 -0.79
C ILE A 131 -1.65 -9.42 -2.19
N ASP A 132 -2.48 -9.27 -3.18
CA ASP A 132 -2.10 -9.46 -4.59
C ASP A 132 -0.95 -8.53 -5.00
N ALA A 133 -0.03 -9.05 -5.82
CA ALA A 133 1.17 -8.35 -6.24
C ALA A 133 0.88 -7.10 -7.08
N VAL A 134 -0.21 -7.10 -7.86
CA VAL A 134 -0.65 -5.93 -8.64
C VAL A 134 -1.16 -4.84 -7.71
N ALA A 135 -1.95 -5.21 -6.70
CA ALA A 135 -2.43 -4.29 -5.67
C ALA A 135 -1.27 -3.69 -4.86
N VAL A 136 -0.27 -4.51 -4.50
CA VAL A 136 0.95 -4.03 -3.83
C VAL A 136 1.73 -3.09 -4.74
N ALA A 137 1.92 -3.43 -6.02
CA ALA A 137 2.63 -2.58 -7.00
C ALA A 137 1.94 -1.21 -7.14
N SER A 138 0.62 -1.20 -7.31
CA SER A 138 -0.19 0.02 -7.38
C SER A 138 -0.02 0.88 -6.10
N ARG A 139 -0.16 0.26 -4.91
CA ARG A 139 0.06 0.96 -3.64
C ARG A 139 1.46 1.53 -3.50
N MET A 140 2.47 0.86 -4.06
CA MET A 140 3.87 1.30 -4.06
C MET A 140 4.15 2.37 -5.12
N GLY A 141 3.29 2.55 -6.11
CA GLY A 141 3.52 3.43 -7.25
C GLY A 141 4.58 2.87 -8.20
N HIS A 142 4.58 1.57 -8.44
CA HIS A 142 5.39 0.93 -9.47
C HIS A 142 4.61 0.93 -10.78
N GLU A 143 5.23 1.37 -11.87
CA GLU A 143 4.64 1.33 -13.22
C GLU A 143 4.32 -0.08 -13.68
N ASP A 144 5.15 -1.04 -13.25
CA ASP A 144 5.03 -2.43 -13.62
C ASP A 144 5.07 -3.34 -12.38
N ALA A 145 4.05 -4.21 -12.26
CA ALA A 145 3.98 -5.22 -11.22
C ALA A 145 5.17 -6.21 -11.27
N SER A 146 5.82 -6.38 -12.44
CA SER A 146 7.00 -7.21 -12.58
C SER A 146 8.15 -6.77 -11.67
N THR A 147 8.28 -5.47 -11.42
CA THR A 147 9.24 -4.93 -10.45
C THR A 147 8.94 -5.45 -9.04
N THR A 148 7.68 -5.43 -8.63
CA THR A 148 7.26 -5.99 -7.34
C THR A 148 7.50 -7.49 -7.29
N LEU A 149 7.08 -8.24 -8.31
CA LEU A 149 7.28 -9.69 -8.37
C LEU A 149 8.76 -10.07 -8.34
N ARG A 150 9.62 -9.40 -9.09
CA ARG A 150 11.06 -9.68 -9.13
C ARG A 150 11.74 -9.44 -7.78
N VAL A 151 11.44 -8.30 -7.14
CA VAL A 151 12.07 -7.91 -5.87
C VAL A 151 11.59 -8.82 -4.73
N TYR A 152 10.31 -9.25 -4.78
CA TYR A 152 9.68 -9.99 -3.69
C TYR A 152 9.40 -11.46 -4.00
N ALA A 153 9.98 -12.02 -5.08
CA ALA A 153 9.81 -13.42 -5.49
C ALA A 153 10.09 -14.43 -4.36
N HIS A 154 11.00 -14.11 -3.44
CA HIS A 154 11.28 -14.96 -2.28
C HIS A 154 10.11 -15.07 -1.31
N ALA A 155 9.31 -14.01 -1.15
CA ALA A 155 8.11 -14.02 -0.29
C ALA A 155 6.98 -14.85 -0.91
N LEU A 156 6.97 -14.99 -2.24
CA LEU A 156 5.94 -15.71 -2.99
C LEU A 156 6.21 -17.23 -3.10
N ARG A 157 7.48 -17.66 -3.05
CA ARG A 157 7.85 -19.09 -3.23
C ARG A 157 7.31 -20.02 -2.14
N ARG A 158 6.90 -19.51 -0.99
CA ARG A 158 6.38 -20.33 0.13
C ARG A 158 4.91 -20.74 -0.02
N ARG A 159 4.26 -20.41 -1.13
CA ARG A 159 2.80 -20.60 -1.32
C ARG A 159 2.41 -21.74 -2.24
N ASP A 160 3.35 -22.55 -2.70
CA ASP A 160 3.01 -23.69 -3.54
C ASP A 160 2.15 -24.72 -2.78
N ASP A 161 2.49 -24.98 -1.52
CA ASP A 161 1.69 -25.84 -0.63
C ASP A 161 0.29 -25.26 -0.36
N ASP A 162 0.18 -23.91 -0.27
CA ASP A 162 -1.10 -23.23 -0.10
C ASP A 162 -1.95 -23.36 -1.36
N ALA A 163 -1.35 -23.20 -2.53
CA ALA A 163 -2.02 -23.38 -3.82
C ALA A 163 -2.54 -24.81 -3.98
N ALA A 164 -1.74 -25.82 -3.62
CA ALA A 164 -2.15 -27.21 -3.64
C ALA A 164 -3.35 -27.48 -2.71
N ARG A 165 -3.35 -26.90 -1.50
CA ARG A 165 -4.47 -27.04 -0.55
C ARG A 165 -5.75 -26.38 -1.06
N VAL A 166 -5.66 -25.19 -1.63
CA VAL A 166 -6.82 -24.49 -2.23
C VAL A 166 -7.39 -25.32 -3.38
N TRP A 167 -6.52 -25.86 -4.24
CA TRP A 167 -6.95 -26.72 -5.36
C TRP A 167 -7.60 -27.99 -4.88
N GLN A 168 -7.04 -28.64 -3.83
CA GLN A 168 -7.65 -29.83 -3.22
C GLN A 168 -9.05 -29.54 -2.67
N SER A 169 -9.24 -28.42 -1.97
CA SER A 169 -10.55 -28.02 -1.46
C SER A 169 -11.57 -27.81 -2.59
N PHE A 170 -11.15 -27.27 -3.72
CA PHE A 170 -11.99 -27.12 -4.90
C PHE A 170 -12.39 -28.47 -5.50
N LEU A 171 -11.43 -29.41 -5.63
CA LEU A 171 -11.70 -30.75 -6.12
C LEU A 171 -12.64 -31.52 -5.19
N ASP A 172 -12.46 -31.41 -3.89
CA ASP A 172 -13.34 -32.02 -2.89
C ASP A 172 -14.78 -31.52 -3.01
N ALA A 173 -14.95 -30.18 -3.17
CA ALA A 173 -16.24 -29.56 -3.39
C ALA A 173 -16.90 -29.98 -4.73
N ALA A 174 -16.10 -30.14 -5.77
CA ALA A 174 -16.57 -30.59 -7.09
C ALA A 174 -16.89 -32.10 -7.13
N SER A 175 -16.34 -32.87 -6.21
CA SER A 175 -16.56 -34.34 -6.10
C SER A 175 -17.83 -34.71 -5.34
N VAL A 176 -18.58 -33.74 -4.82
CA VAL A 176 -19.96 -33.94 -4.35
C VAL A 176 -20.80 -34.26 -5.57
N GLN A 177 -21.07 -35.55 -5.80
CA GLN A 177 -21.82 -36.03 -6.95
C GLN A 177 -23.20 -35.35 -7.02
N PRO A 178 -23.64 -34.88 -8.20
CA PRO A 178 -25.05 -34.57 -8.38
C PRO A 178 -25.87 -35.82 -8.05
N GLU A 179 -26.87 -35.68 -7.20
CA GLU A 179 -27.84 -36.75 -6.92
C GLU A 179 -28.28 -37.35 -8.25
N THR A 180 -28.06 -38.67 -8.38
CA THR A 180 -28.56 -39.43 -9.55
C THR A 180 -30.07 -39.17 -9.60
N PRO A 181 -30.64 -38.60 -10.66
CA PRO A 181 -32.09 -38.48 -10.73
C PRO A 181 -32.70 -39.88 -10.64
N GLU A 182 -33.65 -40.09 -9.73
CA GLU A 182 -34.39 -41.31 -9.61
C GLU A 182 -34.95 -41.71 -10.99
N PRO A 183 -34.89 -43.00 -11.37
CA PRO A 183 -35.46 -43.45 -12.63
C PRO A 183 -36.93 -43.08 -12.62
N VAL A 184 -37.36 -42.28 -13.57
CA VAL A 184 -38.78 -41.99 -13.82
C VAL A 184 -39.39 -43.34 -14.20
N GLU A 185 -40.23 -43.91 -13.31
CA GLU A 185 -41.08 -45.03 -13.64
C GLU A 185 -41.89 -44.66 -14.87
N ASN A 186 -41.61 -45.32 -15.97
CA ASN A 186 -42.32 -45.15 -17.22
C ASN A 186 -43.64 -45.88 -17.08
N ASP A 187 -44.66 -45.21 -16.58
CA ASP A 187 -46.03 -45.70 -16.57
C ASP A 187 -46.45 -46.06 -17.99
N GLY A 188 -46.68 -47.36 -18.17
CA GLY A 188 -46.94 -48.04 -19.40
C GLY A 188 -47.89 -47.32 -20.35
N PHE A 189 -47.35 -46.94 -21.48
CA PHE A 189 -48.16 -46.74 -22.69
C PHE A 189 -48.21 -48.11 -23.43
N ALA A 190 -49.24 -48.90 -23.10
CA ALA A 190 -49.57 -50.11 -23.90
C ALA A 190 -50.14 -49.64 -25.26
N PRO A 191 -49.60 -50.12 -26.39
CA PRO A 191 -50.26 -49.87 -27.67
C PRO A 191 -51.53 -50.67 -27.75
N SER A 192 -52.67 -50.00 -28.06
CA SER A 192 -53.94 -50.63 -28.37
C SER A 192 -53.82 -51.50 -29.62
N PRO A 193 -54.32 -52.76 -29.59
CA PRO A 193 -54.45 -53.56 -30.80
C PRO A 193 -55.78 -53.20 -31.42
N ASP A 194 -55.80 -52.46 -32.53
CA ASP A 194 -56.86 -52.47 -33.52
C ASP A 194 -56.66 -51.32 -34.53
N ALA A 195 -56.20 -51.71 -35.74
CA ALA A 195 -56.59 -51.15 -37.02
C ALA A 195 -56.01 -52.03 -38.13
N GLN A 196 -56.94 -52.76 -38.71
CA GLN A 196 -56.76 -53.43 -39.98
C GLN A 196 -56.55 -52.44 -41.13
#